data_6ce78f500492624477551dded650bffc
#
_entry.id   6ce78f500492624477551dded650bffc
#
_cell.length_a   1.000
_cell.length_b   1.000
_cell.length_c   1.000
_cell.angle_alpha   90.00
_cell.angle_beta   90.00
_cell.angle_gamma   90.00
#
_symmetry.space_group_name_H-M   'P 1'
#
loop_
_entity.id
_entity.type
_entity.pdbx_description
1 polymer ?
#
loop_
_entity_poly.entity_id
_entity_poly.type
_entity_poly.pdbx_seq_one_letter_code
_entity_poly.pdbx_strand_id
1 'polypeptide(L)'
;MTGTMLLLVVNPNGLSAELETYRNLPYDVFGRIAAWISQIPLIVGFSVLCLVFFHRDLHTIFYAVGMLANEAICKISKKIIRIPRPPTHPQSLVSSYGMPSNHATFMFFMMAYFSLFIKFRLSPRHYSTFARCFTVLFLFLISVITFYLEFHYVDQVCIGALVGSILGCLWFYVVQVILTPLFPRIVESKIGRTLMLQDFTHIPNIFTFEYNAVRASRPQSRTSRRSL
;
A
#
# COMPACT_ATOMS: atom_id res chain seq x y z
N MET A 1 -12.72 -1.29 7.25
CA MET A 1 -12.35 -1.96 5.98
C MET A 1 -11.27 -3.03 6.13
N THR A 2 -10.55 -3.12 7.15
CA THR A 2 -9.54 -4.16 7.35
C THR A 2 -10.04 -5.30 8.22
N GLY A 3 -11.07 -5.08 9.00
CA GLY A 3 -12.02 -6.16 9.21
C GLY A 3 -12.51 -6.71 7.87
N THR A 4 -12.55 -5.86 6.82
CA THR A 4 -12.98 -6.24 5.48
C THR A 4 -11.94 -7.06 4.72
N MET A 5 -10.64 -6.83 4.89
CA MET A 5 -9.63 -7.67 4.22
C MET A 5 -9.55 -9.06 4.86
N LEU A 6 -9.69 -9.15 6.18
CA LEU A 6 -9.82 -10.43 6.89
C LEU A 6 -11.25 -11.02 6.78
N LEU A 7 -12.29 -10.17 6.71
CA LEU A 7 -13.69 -10.57 6.50
C LEU A 7 -14.00 -10.90 5.03
N LEU A 8 -13.27 -10.39 4.05
CA LEU A 8 -13.38 -10.84 2.65
C LEU A 8 -12.94 -12.31 2.49
N VAL A 9 -12.01 -12.75 3.33
CA VAL A 9 -11.65 -14.18 3.40
C VAL A 9 -12.68 -14.97 4.22
N VAL A 10 -13.45 -14.30 5.13
CA VAL A 10 -14.33 -14.95 6.10
C VAL A 10 -15.83 -14.66 5.85
N ASN A 11 -16.17 -13.54 5.19
CA ASN A 11 -17.56 -13.18 4.93
C ASN A 11 -17.75 -12.41 3.60
N PRO A 12 -17.92 -13.11 2.47
CA PRO A 12 -18.16 -12.50 1.18
C PRO A 12 -19.44 -11.64 1.11
N ASN A 13 -20.39 -11.86 2.02
CA ASN A 13 -21.65 -11.13 2.06
C ASN A 13 -21.49 -9.68 2.58
N GLY A 14 -20.42 -9.37 3.31
CA GLY A 14 -20.16 -8.01 3.80
C GLY A 14 -19.77 -7.03 2.69
N LEU A 15 -18.99 -7.47 1.71
CA LEU A 15 -18.62 -6.65 0.56
C LEU A 15 -19.81 -6.39 -0.37
N SER A 16 -20.65 -7.42 -0.60
CA SER A 16 -21.85 -7.29 -1.40
C SER A 16 -22.85 -6.32 -0.76
N ALA A 17 -23.02 -6.35 0.56
CA ALA A 17 -23.90 -5.44 1.29
C ALA A 17 -23.41 -3.97 1.25
N GLU A 18 -22.11 -3.73 1.37
CA GLU A 18 -21.55 -2.38 1.19
C GLU A 18 -21.77 -1.86 -0.24
N LEU A 19 -21.50 -2.68 -1.24
CA LEU A 19 -21.73 -2.34 -2.65
C LEU A 19 -23.23 -2.18 -2.96
N GLU A 20 -24.12 -2.98 -2.37
CA GLU A 20 -25.57 -2.85 -2.54
C GLU A 20 -26.14 -1.58 -1.92
N THR A 21 -25.62 -1.11 -0.78
CA THR A 21 -26.03 0.15 -0.16
C THR A 21 -25.81 1.33 -1.11
N TYR A 22 -24.70 1.34 -1.84
CA TYR A 22 -24.40 2.37 -2.86
C TYR A 22 -25.03 2.10 -4.22
N ARG A 23 -25.37 0.86 -4.55
CA ARG A 23 -26.05 0.46 -5.78
C ARG A 23 -27.51 0.94 -5.81
N ASN A 24 -28.14 1.07 -4.66
CA ASN A 24 -29.54 1.44 -4.53
C ASN A 24 -29.82 2.96 -4.53
N LEU A 25 -28.76 3.81 -4.69
CA LEU A 25 -28.93 5.23 -5.01
C LEU A 25 -29.05 5.39 -6.53
N PRO A 26 -30.30 5.50 -7.07
CA PRO A 26 -30.55 5.22 -8.50
C PRO A 26 -29.90 6.19 -9.48
N TYR A 27 -29.36 7.33 -9.04
CA TYR A 27 -28.80 8.37 -9.92
C TYR A 27 -27.44 8.94 -9.44
N ASP A 28 -26.84 8.41 -8.38
CA ASP A 28 -25.58 8.93 -7.86
C ASP A 28 -24.34 8.24 -8.50
N VAL A 29 -23.95 8.76 -9.67
CA VAL A 29 -22.72 8.32 -10.36
C VAL A 29 -21.46 8.63 -9.52
N PHE A 30 -21.44 9.77 -8.84
CA PHE A 30 -20.30 10.19 -8.02
C PHE A 30 -20.15 9.29 -6.78
N GLY A 31 -21.25 8.92 -6.11
CA GLY A 31 -21.21 7.98 -4.99
C GLY A 31 -20.68 6.61 -5.40
N ARG A 32 -21.06 6.13 -6.59
CA ARG A 32 -20.50 4.87 -7.12
C ARG A 32 -18.99 4.98 -7.39
N ILE A 33 -18.53 6.06 -8.00
CA ILE A 33 -17.11 6.31 -8.22
C ILE A 33 -16.38 6.39 -6.89
N ALA A 34 -16.90 7.13 -5.92
CA ALA A 34 -16.31 7.24 -4.58
C ALA A 34 -16.24 5.90 -3.85
N ALA A 35 -17.27 5.05 -3.99
CA ALA A 35 -17.26 3.69 -3.44
C ALA A 35 -16.16 2.82 -4.07
N TRP A 36 -15.93 2.91 -5.38
CA TRP A 36 -14.79 2.25 -6.02
C TRP A 36 -13.43 2.78 -5.55
N ILE A 37 -13.30 4.10 -5.39
CA ILE A 37 -12.10 4.73 -4.86
C ILE A 37 -11.83 4.25 -3.42
N SER A 38 -12.87 4.01 -2.62
CA SER A 38 -12.73 3.50 -1.26
C SER A 38 -12.12 2.09 -1.20
N GLN A 39 -12.13 1.32 -2.30
CA GLN A 39 -11.49 0.00 -2.39
C GLN A 39 -9.97 0.07 -2.70
N ILE A 40 -9.42 1.23 -3.00
CA ILE A 40 -8.00 1.39 -3.34
C ILE A 40 -7.06 0.76 -2.30
N PRO A 41 -7.24 0.95 -0.98
CA PRO A 41 -6.38 0.29 0.01
C PRO A 41 -6.34 -1.23 -0.11
N LEU A 42 -7.47 -1.85 -0.46
CA LEU A 42 -7.57 -3.29 -0.67
C LEU A 42 -6.82 -3.72 -1.93
N ILE A 43 -7.02 -3.00 -3.03
CA ILE A 43 -6.34 -3.26 -4.31
C ILE A 43 -4.83 -3.14 -4.14
N VAL A 44 -4.38 -2.08 -3.48
CA VAL A 44 -2.96 -1.88 -3.19
C VAL A 44 -2.40 -2.99 -2.29
N GLY A 45 -3.12 -3.36 -1.23
CA GLY A 45 -2.72 -4.47 -0.36
C GLY A 45 -2.53 -5.77 -1.13
N PHE A 46 -3.49 -6.12 -1.99
CA PHE A 46 -3.39 -7.30 -2.85
C PHE A 46 -2.22 -7.19 -3.85
N SER A 47 -2.03 -6.03 -4.48
CA SER A 47 -0.92 -5.79 -5.40
C SER A 47 0.44 -5.96 -4.72
N VAL A 48 0.60 -5.46 -3.50
CA VAL A 48 1.82 -5.64 -2.70
C VAL A 48 2.06 -7.11 -2.36
N LEU A 49 1.01 -7.86 -2.01
CA LEU A 49 1.12 -9.32 -1.79
C LEU A 49 1.56 -10.06 -3.05
N CYS A 50 1.02 -9.69 -4.22
CA CYS A 50 1.49 -10.25 -5.50
C CYS A 50 2.97 -9.92 -5.74
N LEU A 51 3.40 -8.68 -5.49
CA LEU A 51 4.81 -8.30 -5.62
C LEU A 51 5.71 -9.10 -4.67
N VAL A 52 5.30 -9.29 -3.42
CA VAL A 52 6.03 -10.12 -2.44
C VAL A 52 6.17 -11.55 -2.95
N PHE A 53 5.10 -12.11 -3.50
CA PHE A 53 5.10 -13.50 -3.97
C PHE A 53 5.97 -13.70 -5.22
N PHE A 54 5.89 -12.79 -6.19
CA PHE A 54 6.59 -12.92 -7.47
C PHE A 54 8.03 -12.40 -7.43
N HIS A 55 8.28 -11.23 -6.84
CA HIS A 55 9.61 -10.62 -6.80
C HIS A 55 10.44 -11.07 -5.60
N ARG A 56 9.81 -11.41 -4.47
CA ARG A 56 10.48 -11.88 -3.23
C ARG A 56 11.60 -10.94 -2.76
N ASP A 57 11.46 -9.65 -3.07
CA ASP A 57 12.39 -8.62 -2.66
C ASP A 57 12.18 -8.26 -1.18
N LEU A 58 13.27 -8.22 -0.42
CA LEU A 58 13.22 -7.95 1.01
C LEU A 58 12.62 -6.58 1.33
N HIS A 59 12.90 -5.56 0.51
CA HIS A 59 12.35 -4.23 0.73
C HIS A 59 10.82 -4.23 0.61
N THR A 60 10.29 -4.89 -0.40
CA THR A 60 8.83 -5.07 -0.62
C THR A 60 8.20 -5.91 0.50
N ILE A 61 8.88 -6.96 0.97
CA ILE A 61 8.42 -7.79 2.09
C ILE A 61 8.30 -6.94 3.36
N PHE A 62 9.35 -6.17 3.71
CA PHE A 62 9.31 -5.32 4.91
C PHE A 62 8.33 -4.15 4.75
N TYR A 63 8.12 -3.63 3.54
CA TYR A 63 7.03 -2.68 3.30
C TYR A 63 5.66 -3.30 3.59
N ALA A 64 5.39 -4.52 3.15
CA ALA A 64 4.15 -5.24 3.44
C ALA A 64 3.96 -5.46 4.96
N VAL A 65 5.02 -5.81 5.68
CA VAL A 65 5.00 -5.92 7.15
C VAL A 65 4.63 -4.58 7.79
N GLY A 66 5.17 -3.46 7.29
CA GLY A 66 4.81 -2.12 7.75
C GLY A 66 3.34 -1.77 7.52
N MET A 67 2.78 -2.13 6.38
CA MET A 67 1.35 -1.96 6.09
C MET A 67 0.48 -2.74 7.10
N LEU A 68 0.83 -3.98 7.40
CA LEU A 68 0.12 -4.81 8.38
C LEU A 68 0.26 -4.25 9.80
N ALA A 69 1.44 -3.77 10.17
CA ALA A 69 1.69 -3.11 11.46
C ALA A 69 0.87 -1.82 11.61
N ASN A 70 0.86 -0.96 10.57
CA ASN A 70 0.04 0.25 10.54
C ASN A 70 -1.44 -0.06 10.75
N GLU A 71 -1.94 -1.10 10.08
CA GLU A 71 -3.31 -1.55 10.23
C GLU A 71 -3.62 -2.07 11.65
N ALA A 72 -2.73 -2.86 12.22
CA ALA A 72 -2.88 -3.36 13.59
C ALA A 72 -2.90 -2.20 14.60
N ILE A 73 -1.99 -1.23 14.47
CA ILE A 73 -1.94 -0.04 15.31
C ILE A 73 -3.24 0.76 15.18
N CYS A 74 -3.74 0.96 13.97
CA CYS A 74 -5.00 1.67 13.74
C CYS A 74 -6.18 0.96 14.44
N LYS A 75 -6.28 -0.37 14.34
CA LYS A 75 -7.32 -1.17 15.02
C LYS A 75 -7.23 -1.08 16.55
N ILE A 76 -6.01 -1.15 17.08
CA ILE A 76 -5.77 -1.03 18.52
C ILE A 76 -6.17 0.37 19.00
N SER A 77 -5.74 1.42 18.29
CA SER A 77 -6.08 2.82 18.61
C SER A 77 -7.59 3.05 18.63
N LYS A 78 -8.35 2.48 17.69
CA LYS A 78 -9.81 2.55 17.68
C LYS A 78 -10.45 1.94 18.93
N LYS A 79 -9.94 0.81 19.41
CA LYS A 79 -10.45 0.15 20.61
C LYS A 79 -10.14 0.95 21.89
N ILE A 80 -9.08 1.74 21.89
CA ILE A 80 -8.69 2.59 23.00
C ILE A 80 -9.51 3.90 23.00
N ILE A 81 -9.57 4.60 21.85
CA ILE A 81 -10.16 5.94 21.73
C ILE A 81 -11.69 5.89 21.73
N ARG A 82 -12.30 4.89 21.10
CA ARG A 82 -13.75 4.59 21.10
C ARG A 82 -14.67 5.72 20.64
N ILE A 83 -14.22 6.62 19.79
CA ILE A 83 -15.06 7.70 19.22
C ILE A 83 -15.95 7.13 18.11
N PRO A 84 -17.28 7.41 18.16
CA PRO A 84 -18.23 6.89 17.16
C PRO A 84 -18.03 7.52 15.78
N ARG A 85 -18.65 6.91 14.77
CA ARG A 85 -18.75 7.45 13.41
C ARG A 85 -19.90 8.43 13.28
N PRO A 86 -19.96 9.22 12.18
CA PRO A 86 -21.14 10.02 11.84
C PRO A 86 -22.41 9.16 11.79
N PRO A 87 -23.57 9.69 12.23
CA PRO A 87 -24.84 8.94 12.27
C PRO A 87 -25.39 8.58 10.87
N THR A 88 -24.92 9.27 9.83
CA THR A 88 -25.24 8.98 8.42
C THR A 88 -24.63 7.65 7.95
N HIS A 89 -23.64 7.13 8.66
CA HIS A 89 -22.99 5.87 8.30
C HIS A 89 -23.91 4.68 8.64
N PRO A 90 -24.13 3.73 7.72
CA PRO A 90 -24.89 2.51 7.99
C PRO A 90 -24.24 1.70 9.13
N GLN A 91 -24.74 1.87 10.34
CA GLN A 91 -24.17 1.22 11.55
C GLN A 91 -24.29 -0.30 11.50
N SER A 92 -25.22 -0.82 10.73
CA SER A 92 -25.45 -2.25 10.56
C SER A 92 -24.28 -3.00 9.88
N LEU A 93 -23.45 -2.29 9.13
CA LEU A 93 -22.36 -2.90 8.34
C LEU A 93 -20.98 -2.77 8.99
N VAL A 94 -20.80 -1.86 9.95
CA VAL A 94 -19.49 -1.61 10.55
C VAL A 94 -19.59 -1.40 12.05
N SER A 95 -19.28 -2.44 12.82
CA SER A 95 -19.20 -2.42 14.29
C SER A 95 -17.94 -1.72 14.83
N SER A 96 -17.28 -0.87 14.06
CA SER A 96 -16.00 -0.26 14.43
C SER A 96 -16.12 1.23 14.75
N TYR A 97 -15.33 1.69 15.72
CA TYR A 97 -15.17 3.10 16.05
C TYR A 97 -14.61 3.91 14.87
N GLY A 98 -14.86 5.22 14.86
CA GLY A 98 -14.47 6.12 13.78
C GLY A 98 -13.02 6.60 13.80
N MET A 99 -12.41 6.77 14.96
CA MET A 99 -11.09 7.40 15.13
C MET A 99 -10.00 6.39 15.52
N PRO A 100 -8.83 6.47 14.89
CA PRO A 100 -8.49 7.23 13.66
C PRO A 100 -9.12 6.61 12.40
N SER A 101 -9.22 7.38 11.30
CA SER A 101 -9.70 6.88 10.02
C SER A 101 -8.70 5.87 9.41
N ASN A 102 -9.13 4.64 9.13
CA ASN A 102 -8.28 3.60 8.51
C ASN A 102 -7.78 4.03 7.14
N HIS A 103 -8.65 4.59 6.30
CA HIS A 103 -8.29 5.06 4.97
C HIS A 103 -7.21 6.13 5.04
N ALA A 104 -7.42 7.14 5.89
CA ALA A 104 -6.44 8.21 6.05
C ALA A 104 -5.10 7.66 6.59
N THR A 105 -5.13 6.84 7.65
CA THR A 105 -3.93 6.24 8.23
C THR A 105 -3.16 5.42 7.20
N PHE A 106 -3.84 4.59 6.41
CA PHE A 106 -3.23 3.76 5.38
C PHE A 106 -2.63 4.60 4.24
N MET A 107 -3.41 5.55 3.71
CA MET A 107 -3.00 6.38 2.58
C MET A 107 -1.82 7.28 2.94
N PHE A 108 -1.85 7.90 4.12
CA PHE A 108 -0.74 8.76 4.57
C PHE A 108 0.50 7.96 4.97
N PHE A 109 0.35 6.73 5.49
CA PHE A 109 1.47 5.82 5.66
C PHE A 109 2.17 5.54 4.34
N MET A 110 1.40 5.16 3.31
CA MET A 110 1.94 4.94 1.97
C MET A 110 2.61 6.18 1.41
N MET A 111 1.92 7.32 1.46
CA MET A 111 2.43 8.59 0.93
C MET A 111 3.78 8.95 1.57
N ALA A 112 3.88 8.89 2.89
CA ALA A 112 5.10 9.20 3.62
C ALA A 112 6.23 8.21 3.27
N TYR A 113 5.94 6.91 3.31
CA TYR A 113 6.92 5.88 2.99
C TYR A 113 7.44 5.99 1.55
N PHE A 114 6.54 6.07 0.56
CA PHE A 114 6.95 6.16 -0.85
C PHE A 114 7.62 7.49 -1.19
N SER A 115 7.22 8.60 -0.59
CA SER A 115 7.91 9.88 -0.79
C SER A 115 9.38 9.80 -0.36
N LEU A 116 9.64 9.18 0.80
CA LEU A 116 11.00 8.95 1.27
C LEU A 116 11.75 7.91 0.42
N PHE A 117 11.07 6.83 0.04
CA PHE A 117 11.63 5.82 -0.86
C PHE A 117 12.07 6.42 -2.19
N ILE A 118 11.21 7.21 -2.84
CA ILE A 118 11.52 7.91 -4.09
C ILE A 118 12.70 8.87 -3.89
N LYS A 119 12.69 9.62 -2.79
CA LYS A 119 13.76 10.61 -2.49
C LYS A 119 15.13 9.96 -2.32
N PHE A 120 15.20 8.83 -1.62
CA PHE A 120 16.47 8.21 -1.24
C PHE A 120 16.93 7.10 -2.19
N ARG A 121 16.02 6.54 -3.01
CA ARG A 121 16.29 5.38 -3.85
C ARG A 121 16.19 5.66 -5.35
N LEU A 122 15.44 6.69 -5.78
CA LEU A 122 15.32 7.05 -7.19
C LEU A 122 16.21 8.23 -7.56
N SER A 123 16.56 8.29 -8.84
CA SER A 123 17.36 9.41 -9.38
C SER A 123 16.69 10.76 -9.13
N PRO A 124 17.47 11.81 -8.71
CA PRO A 124 16.94 13.13 -8.40
C PRO A 124 16.12 13.78 -9.54
N ARG A 125 16.42 13.44 -10.80
CA ARG A 125 15.73 14.00 -11.98
C ARG A 125 14.24 13.65 -12.02
N HIS A 126 13.86 12.45 -11.59
CA HIS A 126 12.47 11.97 -11.61
C HIS A 126 11.74 12.19 -10.29
N TYR A 127 12.48 12.36 -9.19
CA TYR A 127 11.93 12.49 -7.86
C TYR A 127 10.88 13.59 -7.73
N SER A 128 11.19 14.82 -8.16
CA SER A 128 10.34 15.99 -7.92
C SER A 128 8.98 15.90 -8.63
N THR A 129 8.94 15.30 -9.82
CA THR A 129 7.71 15.16 -10.60
C THR A 129 6.85 14.02 -10.05
N PHE A 130 7.42 12.84 -9.84
CA PHE A 130 6.71 11.70 -9.28
C PHE A 130 6.16 11.99 -7.88
N ALA A 131 6.98 12.57 -6.99
CA ALA A 131 6.54 12.90 -5.64
C ALA A 131 5.37 13.89 -5.65
N ARG A 132 5.42 14.93 -6.48
CA ARG A 132 4.32 15.90 -6.59
C ARG A 132 3.04 15.27 -7.13
N CYS A 133 3.11 14.54 -8.25
CA CYS A 133 1.95 13.85 -8.82
C CYS A 133 1.33 12.86 -7.83
N PHE A 134 2.17 12.10 -7.15
CA PHE A 134 1.75 11.12 -6.16
C PHE A 134 1.05 11.79 -4.97
N THR A 135 1.64 12.86 -4.41
CA THR A 135 1.05 13.62 -3.30
C THR A 135 -0.30 14.22 -3.70
N VAL A 136 -0.40 14.87 -4.85
CA VAL A 136 -1.65 15.48 -5.33
C VAL A 136 -2.74 14.40 -5.52
N LEU A 137 -2.40 13.30 -6.18
CA LEU A 137 -3.33 12.18 -6.37
C LEU A 137 -3.85 11.65 -5.04
N PHE A 138 -2.96 11.40 -4.06
CA PHE A 138 -3.34 10.86 -2.76
C PHE A 138 -4.21 11.82 -1.95
N LEU A 139 -3.88 13.10 -1.92
CA LEU A 139 -4.70 14.12 -1.27
C LEU A 139 -6.09 14.21 -1.90
N PHE A 140 -6.16 14.15 -3.23
CA PHE A 140 -7.44 14.13 -3.95
C PHE A 140 -8.28 12.91 -3.58
N LEU A 141 -7.71 11.71 -3.61
CA LEU A 141 -8.42 10.47 -3.28
C LEU A 141 -8.95 10.46 -1.84
N ILE A 142 -8.14 10.94 -0.89
CA ILE A 142 -8.56 11.04 0.52
C ILE A 142 -9.70 12.04 0.66
N SER A 143 -9.61 13.20 -0.01
CA SER A 143 -10.66 14.23 0.03
C SER A 143 -11.99 13.66 -0.49
N VAL A 144 -11.97 12.98 -1.63
CA VAL A 144 -13.18 12.35 -2.20
C VAL A 144 -13.79 11.34 -1.23
N ILE A 145 -12.98 10.44 -0.67
CA ILE A 145 -13.49 9.42 0.27
C ILE A 145 -14.10 10.06 1.52
N THR A 146 -13.44 11.10 2.04
CA THR A 146 -13.84 11.70 3.32
C THR A 146 -15.08 12.56 3.20
N PHE A 147 -15.09 13.46 2.21
CA PHE A 147 -16.15 14.45 2.08
C PHE A 147 -17.39 13.90 1.39
N TYR A 148 -17.22 13.03 0.40
CA TYR A 148 -18.36 12.55 -0.39
C TYR A 148 -19.07 11.37 0.28
N LEU A 149 -18.37 10.45 0.89
CA LEU A 149 -18.96 9.25 1.49
C LEU A 149 -19.38 9.45 2.96
N GLU A 150 -19.10 10.58 3.56
CA GLU A 150 -19.42 10.91 4.97
C GLU A 150 -19.03 9.81 5.98
N PHE A 151 -18.00 9.00 5.65
CA PHE A 151 -17.58 7.87 6.49
C PHE A 151 -16.94 8.30 7.80
N HIS A 152 -16.38 9.51 7.83
CA HIS A 152 -15.62 10.04 8.95
C HIS A 152 -15.80 11.55 9.12
N TYR A 153 -15.72 12.01 10.35
CA TYR A 153 -15.52 13.42 10.66
C TYR A 153 -14.13 13.89 10.24
N VAL A 154 -13.99 15.18 9.96
CA VAL A 154 -12.72 15.77 9.51
C VAL A 154 -11.57 15.54 10.51
N ASP A 155 -11.85 15.65 11.82
CA ASP A 155 -10.90 15.39 12.89
C ASP A 155 -10.36 13.94 12.87
N GLN A 156 -11.23 12.96 12.61
CA GLN A 156 -10.84 11.54 12.50
C GLN A 156 -9.87 11.31 11.33
N VAL A 157 -10.05 12.07 10.24
CA VAL A 157 -9.18 12.01 9.07
C VAL A 157 -7.86 12.70 9.33
N CYS A 158 -7.88 13.88 9.96
CA CYS A 158 -6.67 14.61 10.31
C CYS A 158 -5.77 13.81 11.26
N ILE A 159 -6.36 13.20 12.29
CA ILE A 159 -5.62 12.32 13.20
C ILE A 159 -5.11 11.07 12.48
N GLY A 160 -5.92 10.47 11.63
CA GLY A 160 -5.49 9.36 10.80
C GLY A 160 -4.32 9.72 9.89
N ALA A 161 -4.35 10.89 9.28
CA ALA A 161 -3.28 11.43 8.44
C ALA A 161 -1.98 11.63 9.23
N LEU A 162 -2.08 12.23 10.41
CA LEU A 162 -0.92 12.44 11.29
C LEU A 162 -0.29 11.12 11.72
N VAL A 163 -1.09 10.19 12.23
CA VAL A 163 -0.63 8.86 12.67
C VAL A 163 -0.01 8.10 11.51
N GLY A 164 -0.69 8.05 10.35
CA GLY A 164 -0.17 7.37 9.18
C GLY A 164 1.16 7.95 8.68
N SER A 165 1.29 9.28 8.64
CA SER A 165 2.54 9.95 8.23
C SER A 165 3.69 9.63 9.17
N ILE A 166 3.46 9.71 10.47
CA ILE A 166 4.49 9.39 11.48
C ILE A 166 4.92 7.93 11.35
N LEU A 167 3.97 7.00 11.28
CA LEU A 167 4.27 5.58 11.14
C LEU A 167 4.99 5.26 9.82
N GLY A 168 4.61 5.91 8.72
CA GLY A 168 5.28 5.75 7.43
C GLY A 168 6.74 6.22 7.44
N CYS A 169 7.00 7.38 8.04
CA CYS A 169 8.36 7.90 8.22
C CYS A 169 9.20 7.01 9.13
N LEU A 170 8.66 6.63 10.28
CA LEU A 170 9.36 5.76 11.24
C LEU A 170 9.67 4.38 10.63
N TRP A 171 8.69 3.79 9.94
CA TRP A 171 8.88 2.49 9.31
C TRP A 171 9.90 2.54 8.17
N PHE A 172 9.86 3.60 7.35
CA PHE A 172 10.90 3.82 6.34
C PHE A 172 12.30 3.90 6.98
N TYR A 173 12.44 4.66 8.08
CA TYR A 173 13.70 4.75 8.81
C TYR A 173 14.17 3.37 9.32
N VAL A 174 13.27 2.60 9.93
CA VAL A 174 13.58 1.24 10.40
C VAL A 174 14.06 0.35 9.25
N VAL A 175 13.34 0.35 8.12
CA VAL A 175 13.73 -0.46 6.96
C VAL A 175 15.04 0.01 6.38
N GLN A 176 15.22 1.32 6.17
CA GLN A 176 16.38 1.86 5.47
C GLN A 176 17.65 1.81 6.31
N VAL A 177 17.56 2.10 7.61
CA VAL A 177 18.74 2.26 8.49
C VAL A 177 19.05 0.97 9.27
N ILE A 178 18.03 0.27 9.74
CA ILE A 178 18.21 -0.89 10.62
C ILE A 178 18.18 -2.20 9.82
N LEU A 179 17.20 -2.37 8.93
CA LEU A 179 16.98 -3.65 8.26
C LEU A 179 17.83 -3.81 6.99
N THR A 180 17.99 -2.76 6.19
CA THR A 180 18.75 -2.84 4.93
C THR A 180 20.18 -3.35 5.12
N PRO A 181 20.97 -2.97 6.15
CA PRO A 181 22.28 -3.56 6.39
C PRO A 181 22.28 -5.07 6.70
N LEU A 182 21.12 -5.61 7.10
CA LEU A 182 20.95 -7.04 7.38
C LEU A 182 20.52 -7.85 6.15
N PHE A 183 20.07 -7.21 5.07
CA PHE A 183 19.55 -7.87 3.88
C PHE A 183 20.53 -8.89 3.29
N PRO A 184 21.84 -8.61 3.11
CA PRO A 184 22.76 -9.61 2.60
C PRO A 184 22.81 -10.87 3.46
N ARG A 185 22.79 -10.72 4.78
CA ARG A 185 22.78 -11.87 5.71
C ARG A 185 21.49 -12.68 5.62
N ILE A 186 20.34 -11.99 5.44
CA ILE A 186 19.04 -12.64 5.32
C ILE A 186 18.97 -13.46 4.02
N VAL A 187 19.37 -12.87 2.89
CA VAL A 187 19.40 -13.55 1.58
C VAL A 187 20.29 -14.77 1.60
N GLU A 188 21.46 -14.68 2.24
CA GLU A 188 22.43 -15.77 2.33
C GLU A 188 22.04 -16.87 3.33
N SER A 189 21.07 -16.62 4.20
CA SER A 189 20.58 -17.60 5.18
C SER A 189 19.94 -18.83 4.49
N LYS A 190 19.79 -19.94 5.23
CA LYS A 190 19.09 -21.13 4.73
C LYS A 190 17.67 -20.79 4.27
N ILE A 191 16.95 -19.98 5.03
CA ILE A 191 15.59 -19.53 4.70
C ILE A 191 15.60 -18.64 3.45
N GLY A 192 16.53 -17.67 3.38
CA GLY A 192 16.66 -16.78 2.23
C GLY A 192 16.90 -17.53 0.92
N ARG A 193 17.79 -18.51 0.94
CA ARG A 193 18.08 -19.36 -0.22
C ARG A 193 16.91 -20.28 -0.58
N THR A 194 16.22 -20.87 0.40
CA THR A 194 15.06 -21.74 0.14
C THR A 194 13.89 -20.97 -0.46
N LEU A 195 13.62 -19.76 0.05
CA LEU A 195 12.56 -18.88 -0.45
C LEU A 195 12.99 -18.05 -1.66
N MET A 196 14.26 -18.17 -2.09
CA MET A 196 14.85 -17.37 -3.18
C MET A 196 14.64 -15.87 -2.96
N LEU A 197 14.89 -15.39 -1.72
CA LEU A 197 14.76 -13.97 -1.40
C LEU A 197 15.82 -13.15 -2.16
N GLN A 198 15.42 -11.96 -2.57
CA GLN A 198 16.24 -11.06 -3.37
C GLN A 198 16.49 -9.75 -2.62
N ASP A 199 17.66 -9.16 -2.88
CA ASP A 199 18.00 -7.82 -2.40
C ASP A 199 18.42 -6.95 -3.57
N PHE A 200 17.55 -6.05 -3.97
CA PHE A 200 17.81 -5.08 -5.03
C PHE A 200 18.39 -3.76 -4.53
N THR A 201 18.82 -3.70 -3.27
CA THR A 201 19.30 -2.45 -2.64
C THR A 201 20.47 -1.84 -3.39
N HIS A 202 21.36 -2.68 -3.94
CA HIS A 202 22.57 -2.25 -4.64
C HIS A 202 22.37 -2.00 -6.15
N ILE A 203 21.17 -2.20 -6.68
CA ILE A 203 20.88 -2.04 -8.10
C ILE A 203 20.22 -0.68 -8.33
N PRO A 204 20.93 0.27 -9.00
CA PRO A 204 20.44 1.64 -9.17
C PRO A 204 19.17 1.74 -10.03
N ASN A 205 19.01 0.82 -10.99
CA ASN A 205 17.86 0.76 -11.89
C ASN A 205 17.48 -0.69 -12.17
N ILE A 206 16.51 -1.19 -11.42
CA ILE A 206 16.04 -2.56 -11.51
C ILE A 206 15.46 -2.90 -12.88
N PHE A 207 14.70 -1.98 -13.50
CA PHE A 207 14.10 -2.22 -14.81
C PHE A 207 15.14 -2.45 -15.90
N THR A 208 16.19 -1.63 -15.90
CA THR A 208 17.30 -1.79 -16.85
C THR A 208 18.08 -3.08 -16.56
N PHE A 209 18.27 -3.41 -15.29
CA PHE A 209 18.94 -4.64 -14.89
C PHE A 209 18.17 -5.88 -15.36
N GLU A 210 16.89 -5.98 -15.06
CA GLU A 210 16.02 -7.11 -15.47
C GLU A 210 15.94 -7.24 -16.99
N TYR A 211 15.73 -6.11 -17.69
CA TYR A 211 15.72 -6.09 -19.14
C TYR A 211 17.02 -6.66 -19.74
N ASN A 212 18.17 -6.21 -19.23
CA ASN A 212 19.46 -6.66 -19.73
C ASN A 212 19.74 -8.13 -19.36
N ALA A 213 19.34 -8.57 -18.17
CA ALA A 213 19.48 -9.96 -17.73
C ALA A 213 18.67 -10.91 -18.64
N VAL A 214 17.41 -10.58 -18.92
CA VAL A 214 16.55 -11.35 -19.84
C VAL A 214 17.13 -11.33 -21.26
N ARG A 215 17.66 -10.21 -21.71
CA ARG A 215 18.27 -10.11 -23.04
C ARG A 215 19.54 -10.93 -23.16
N ALA A 216 20.36 -10.94 -22.13
CA ALA A 216 21.60 -11.74 -22.09
C ALA A 216 21.33 -13.26 -22.05
N SER A 217 20.20 -13.67 -21.47
CA SER A 217 19.81 -15.09 -21.40
C SER A 217 19.25 -15.66 -22.71
N ARG A 218 18.99 -14.79 -23.72
CA ARG A 218 18.53 -15.28 -25.04
C ARG A 218 19.63 -16.06 -25.74
N PRO A 219 19.34 -17.24 -26.31
CA PRO A 219 20.30 -17.96 -27.13
C PRO A 219 20.76 -17.07 -28.29
N GLN A 220 22.07 -16.88 -28.43
CA GLN A 220 22.61 -16.22 -29.62
C GLN A 220 22.20 -17.04 -30.82
N SER A 221 21.44 -16.46 -31.75
CA SER A 221 21.06 -17.14 -32.97
C SER A 221 22.36 -17.57 -33.72
N ARG A 222 22.43 -18.85 -34.11
CA ARG A 222 23.54 -19.50 -34.80
C ARG A 222 23.85 -18.94 -36.19
N THR A 223 23.60 -17.66 -36.47
CA THR A 223 23.77 -17.04 -37.78
C THR A 223 25.20 -16.56 -38.06
N SER A 224 26.13 -16.67 -37.14
CA SER A 224 27.54 -16.26 -37.34
C SER A 224 28.54 -17.38 -37.61
N ARG A 225 28.10 -18.61 -37.95
CA ARG A 225 29.01 -19.71 -38.33
C ARG A 225 28.90 -20.17 -39.78
N ARG A 226 28.53 -19.29 -40.71
CA ARG A 226 28.56 -19.58 -42.16
C ARG A 226 29.27 -18.49 -42.97
N SER A 227 30.47 -18.10 -42.50
CA SER A 227 31.42 -17.31 -43.31
C SER A 227 32.86 -17.60 -42.81
N LEU A 228 33.30 -18.81 -43.08
CA LEU A 228 34.71 -19.19 -43.25
C LEU A 228 34.80 -20.32 -44.27
#